data_af8a25cbae0bf55eed7c7e59530ffb3a
#
_entry.id   af8a25cbae0bf55eed7c7e59530ffb3a
#
_cell.length_a   1.000
_cell.length_b   1.000
_cell.length_c   1.000
_cell.angle_alpha   90.00
_cell.angle_beta   90.00
_cell.angle_gamma   90.00
#
_symmetry.space_group_name_H-M   'P 1'
#
loop_
_entity.id
_entity.type
_entity.pdbx_description
1 polymer ?
#
loop_
_entity_poly.entity_id
_entity_poly.type
_entity_poly.pdbx_seq_one_letter_code
_entity_poly.pdbx_strand_id
1 'polypeptide(L)'
;MKRFMTLLLAMLMVLSLAACGDKSSATVDAEGLGKALAERVQFDSTMSIIDAGDYLELPEGSSAAAFMSDGSTMEEIFVVSCKDKTDASAVKIAMQSLLDSQKQEAERYQPEEAERLGSAVFGTYGTCVVLCVTSDTDTANAVIKEYVG
;
A
#
# COMPACT_ATOMS: atom_id res chain seq x y z
N MET A 1 -50.50 30.08 -19.66
CA MET A 1 -49.93 28.75 -19.71
C MET A 1 -48.50 28.67 -20.29
N LYS A 2 -48.15 29.45 -21.28
CA LYS A 2 -46.79 29.41 -21.87
C LYS A 2 -45.65 29.89 -20.93
N ARG A 3 -45.95 30.72 -19.95
CA ARG A 3 -44.95 31.27 -19.01
C ARG A 3 -44.65 30.33 -17.83
N PHE A 4 -45.54 29.38 -17.51
CA PHE A 4 -45.31 28.39 -16.50
C PHE A 4 -44.44 27.22 -16.99
N MET A 5 -44.52 26.92 -18.28
CA MET A 5 -43.76 25.82 -18.88
C MET A 5 -42.27 26.15 -19.04
N THR A 6 -41.97 27.47 -19.24
CA THR A 6 -40.57 27.94 -19.31
C THR A 6 -39.88 27.98 -17.97
N LEU A 7 -40.60 28.18 -16.86
CA LEU A 7 -40.07 28.15 -15.51
C LEU A 7 -39.79 26.69 -15.04
N LEU A 8 -40.62 25.73 -15.47
CA LEU A 8 -40.41 24.32 -15.14
C LEU A 8 -39.21 23.72 -15.87
N LEU A 9 -38.96 24.19 -17.12
CA LEU A 9 -37.79 23.71 -17.90
C LEU A 9 -36.47 24.29 -17.38
N ALA A 10 -36.50 25.51 -16.83
CA ALA A 10 -35.32 26.14 -16.23
C ALA A 10 -34.92 25.48 -14.88
N MET A 11 -35.90 24.90 -14.17
CA MET A 11 -35.63 24.27 -12.88
C MET A 11 -35.07 22.83 -13.01
N LEU A 12 -35.25 22.20 -14.20
CA LEU A 12 -34.67 20.86 -14.47
C LEU A 12 -33.20 20.92 -14.90
N MET A 13 -32.67 22.09 -15.27
CA MET A 13 -31.25 22.21 -15.68
C MET A 13 -30.28 22.52 -14.54
N VAL A 14 -30.79 22.78 -13.32
CA VAL A 14 -29.91 23.10 -12.17
C VAL A 14 -29.54 21.86 -11.34
N LEU A 15 -30.18 20.71 -11.61
CA LEU A 15 -29.87 19.46 -10.87
C LEU A 15 -28.79 18.59 -11.50
N SER A 16 -28.12 19.01 -12.58
CA SER A 16 -27.10 18.21 -13.26
C SER A 16 -25.65 18.62 -12.97
N LEU A 17 -25.41 19.51 -12.01
CA LEU A 17 -24.05 19.99 -11.66
C LEU A 17 -23.54 19.52 -10.29
N ALA A 18 -24.22 18.55 -9.69
CA ALA A 18 -23.79 17.94 -8.41
C ALA A 18 -23.22 16.52 -8.58
N ALA A 19 -22.63 16.22 -9.75
CA ALA A 19 -21.95 14.95 -10.01
C ALA A 19 -20.47 15.16 -10.36
N CYS A 20 -19.81 16.13 -9.71
CA CYS A 20 -18.38 16.04 -9.45
C CYS A 20 -18.25 15.44 -8.05
N GLY A 21 -18.64 14.17 -7.93
CA GLY A 21 -18.26 13.37 -6.80
C GLY A 21 -16.74 13.32 -6.79
N ASP A 22 -16.14 13.72 -5.67
CA ASP A 22 -14.82 13.27 -5.29
C ASP A 22 -14.72 11.81 -5.71
N LYS A 23 -13.75 11.48 -6.57
CA LYS A 23 -13.27 10.11 -6.66
C LYS A 23 -12.71 9.84 -5.27
N SER A 24 -13.54 9.31 -4.38
CA SER A 24 -13.04 8.61 -3.22
C SER A 24 -12.08 7.59 -3.81
N SER A 25 -10.78 7.81 -3.63
CA SER A 25 -9.78 6.83 -4.00
C SER A 25 -10.22 5.55 -3.33
N ALA A 26 -10.57 4.54 -4.13
CA ALA A 26 -11.01 3.26 -3.58
C ALA A 26 -9.93 2.81 -2.60
N THR A 27 -10.34 2.51 -1.37
CA THR A 27 -9.41 2.04 -0.35
C THR A 27 -8.80 0.75 -0.86
N VAL A 28 -7.47 0.69 -0.95
CA VAL A 28 -6.76 -0.52 -1.39
C VAL A 28 -6.99 -1.62 -0.36
N ASP A 29 -7.38 -2.80 -0.82
CA ASP A 29 -7.50 -3.99 0.02
C ASP A 29 -6.10 -4.47 0.44
N ALA A 30 -5.68 -4.08 1.65
CA ALA A 30 -4.36 -4.41 2.17
C ALA A 30 -4.15 -5.92 2.35
N GLU A 31 -5.18 -6.64 2.82
CA GLU A 31 -5.10 -8.09 3.01
C GLU A 31 -5.00 -8.82 1.67
N GLY A 32 -5.85 -8.44 0.73
CA GLY A 32 -5.84 -9.02 -0.62
C GLY A 32 -4.53 -8.75 -1.34
N LEU A 33 -4.01 -7.52 -1.29
CA LEU A 33 -2.73 -7.18 -1.91
C LEU A 33 -1.55 -7.91 -1.23
N GLY A 34 -1.49 -7.92 0.11
CA GLY A 34 -0.44 -8.63 0.84
C GLY A 34 -0.40 -10.12 0.52
N LYS A 35 -1.57 -10.76 0.49
CA LYS A 35 -1.69 -12.17 0.10
C LYS A 35 -1.28 -12.40 -1.36
N ALA A 36 -1.72 -11.56 -2.28
CA ALA A 36 -1.35 -11.67 -3.69
C ALA A 36 0.16 -11.52 -3.91
N LEU A 37 0.82 -10.61 -3.17
CA LEU A 37 2.27 -10.49 -3.17
C LEU A 37 2.94 -11.77 -2.64
N ALA A 38 2.49 -12.28 -1.50
CA ALA A 38 3.06 -13.49 -0.90
C ALA A 38 2.90 -14.75 -1.79
N GLU A 39 1.82 -14.85 -2.56
CA GLU A 39 1.52 -16.01 -3.42
C GLU A 39 2.13 -15.93 -4.82
N ARG A 40 2.32 -14.73 -5.36
CA ARG A 40 2.68 -14.53 -6.78
C ARG A 40 4.10 -14.05 -7.02
N VAL A 41 4.69 -13.36 -6.02
CA VAL A 41 6.08 -12.91 -6.08
C VAL A 41 6.99 -14.07 -5.68
N GLN A 42 8.13 -14.19 -6.34
CA GLN A 42 9.12 -15.20 -6.00
C GLN A 42 9.97 -14.73 -4.83
N PHE A 43 10.04 -15.54 -3.79
CA PHE A 43 10.91 -15.35 -2.61
C PHE A 43 11.89 -16.50 -2.51
N ASP A 44 13.08 -16.22 -1.98
CA ASP A 44 14.12 -17.22 -1.77
C ASP A 44 13.91 -18.02 -0.48
N SER A 45 13.05 -17.50 0.41
CA SER A 45 12.69 -18.14 1.67
C SER A 45 11.18 -18.40 1.80
N THR A 46 10.80 -19.18 2.80
CA THR A 46 9.39 -19.37 3.14
C THR A 46 8.85 -18.12 3.83
N MET A 47 7.79 -17.55 3.26
CA MET A 47 7.11 -16.39 3.82
C MET A 47 6.00 -16.82 4.78
N SER A 48 6.01 -16.27 5.98
CA SER A 48 4.98 -16.50 7.01
C SER A 48 4.24 -15.21 7.34
N ILE A 49 2.94 -15.33 7.56
CA ILE A 49 2.12 -14.19 8.02
C ILE A 49 2.55 -13.77 9.42
N ILE A 50 2.68 -12.48 9.64
CA ILE A 50 3.01 -11.87 10.93
C ILE A 50 2.01 -10.75 11.26
N ASP A 51 2.01 -10.29 12.50
CA ASP A 51 1.28 -9.09 12.88
C ASP A 51 2.13 -7.85 12.56
N ALA A 52 1.63 -6.99 11.68
CA ALA A 52 2.31 -5.75 11.31
C ALA A 52 2.49 -4.80 12.52
N GLY A 53 1.59 -4.88 13.52
CA GLY A 53 1.66 -4.09 14.75
C GLY A 53 2.85 -4.41 15.64
N ASP A 54 3.49 -5.57 15.47
CA ASP A 54 4.72 -5.92 16.18
C ASP A 54 5.95 -5.13 15.68
N TYR A 55 5.86 -4.57 14.47
CA TYR A 55 6.96 -3.89 13.79
C TYR A 55 6.69 -2.42 13.53
N LEU A 56 5.41 -2.04 13.39
CA LEU A 56 4.98 -0.70 13.01
C LEU A 56 3.89 -0.21 13.96
N GLU A 57 3.94 1.06 14.34
CA GLU A 57 2.81 1.72 14.97
C GLU A 57 1.74 2.00 13.92
N LEU A 58 0.62 1.27 14.01
CA LEU A 58 -0.47 1.38 13.04
C LEU A 58 -1.50 2.43 13.49
N PRO A 59 -1.87 3.40 12.62
CA PRO A 59 -2.93 4.34 12.92
C PRO A 59 -4.28 3.65 13.14
N GLU A 60 -5.11 4.24 14.01
CA GLU A 60 -6.45 3.74 14.27
C GLU A 60 -7.31 3.72 12.99
N GLY A 61 -7.97 2.59 12.74
CA GLY A 61 -8.80 2.38 11.56
C GLY A 61 -8.04 2.04 10.28
N SER A 62 -6.72 1.79 10.36
CA SER A 62 -5.97 1.20 9.25
C SER A 62 -6.19 -0.30 9.16
N SER A 63 -6.03 -0.87 7.96
CA SER A 63 -5.91 -2.31 7.74
C SER A 63 -4.51 -2.64 7.25
N ALA A 64 -3.98 -3.79 7.66
CA ALA A 64 -2.62 -4.17 7.33
C ALA A 64 -2.50 -5.67 7.00
N ALA A 65 -1.55 -6.00 6.14
CA ALA A 65 -1.05 -7.36 5.94
C ALA A 65 0.46 -7.33 5.98
N ALA A 66 1.06 -8.30 6.65
CA ALA A 66 2.50 -8.42 6.71
C ALA A 66 2.93 -9.89 6.63
N PHE A 67 4.03 -10.11 5.91
CA PHE A 67 4.69 -11.40 5.78
C PHE A 67 6.19 -11.21 5.94
N MET A 68 6.83 -12.18 6.53
CA MET A 68 8.26 -12.16 6.76
C MET A 68 8.87 -13.53 6.48
N SER A 69 10.12 -13.51 6.05
CA SER A 69 10.90 -14.74 5.84
C SER A 69 11.09 -15.54 7.14
N ASP A 70 11.47 -16.79 7.00
CA ASP A 70 11.81 -17.68 8.11
C ASP A 70 13.12 -17.31 8.84
N GLY A 71 13.73 -16.19 8.51
CA GLY A 71 14.98 -15.68 9.06
C GLY A 71 16.22 -16.08 8.24
N SER A 72 16.06 -16.84 7.16
CA SER A 72 17.17 -17.17 6.24
C SER A 72 17.53 -16.03 5.29
N THR A 73 16.56 -15.12 5.05
CA THR A 73 16.73 -13.89 4.26
C THR A 73 16.09 -12.71 4.98
N MET A 74 16.26 -11.50 4.46
CA MET A 74 15.54 -10.29 4.92
C MET A 74 14.35 -9.94 4.02
N GLU A 75 13.75 -10.94 3.39
CA GLU A 75 12.55 -10.76 2.57
C GLU A 75 11.34 -10.50 3.44
N GLU A 76 10.55 -9.52 3.06
CA GLU A 76 9.36 -9.11 3.80
C GLU A 76 8.34 -8.39 2.93
N ILE A 77 7.10 -8.40 3.38
CA ILE A 77 5.99 -7.65 2.80
C ILE A 77 5.28 -6.92 3.92
N PHE A 78 5.08 -5.62 3.75
CA PHE A 78 4.17 -4.81 4.56
C PHE A 78 3.24 -4.03 3.64
N VAL A 79 1.96 -4.18 3.83
CA VAL A 79 0.91 -3.42 3.14
C VAL A 79 0.02 -2.80 4.21
N VAL A 80 -0.06 -1.49 4.25
CA VAL A 80 -0.91 -0.77 5.21
C VAL A 80 -1.80 0.20 4.46
N SER A 81 -3.12 0.02 4.56
CA SER A 81 -4.13 0.91 4.01
C SER A 81 -4.68 1.79 5.14
N CYS A 82 -4.45 3.09 5.03
CA CYS A 82 -4.81 4.09 6.02
C CYS A 82 -6.13 4.79 5.64
N LYS A 83 -6.77 5.43 6.61
CA LYS A 83 -8.00 6.19 6.38
C LYS A 83 -7.76 7.51 5.62
N ASP A 84 -6.58 8.10 5.77
CA ASP A 84 -6.23 9.37 5.15
C ASP A 84 -4.72 9.49 4.82
N LYS A 85 -4.36 10.57 4.12
CA LYS A 85 -2.99 10.80 3.67
C LYS A 85 -2.02 11.16 4.79
N THR A 86 -2.51 11.70 5.90
CA THR A 86 -1.68 12.04 7.07
C THR A 86 -1.18 10.77 7.73
N ASP A 87 -2.10 9.83 7.97
CA ASP A 87 -1.79 8.52 8.51
C ASP A 87 -0.87 7.73 7.55
N ALA A 88 -1.14 7.76 6.25
CA ALA A 88 -0.27 7.12 5.25
C ALA A 88 1.15 7.70 5.25
N SER A 89 1.30 9.01 5.45
CA SER A 89 2.61 9.66 5.57
C SER A 89 3.36 9.22 6.83
N ALA A 90 2.67 9.08 7.95
CA ALA A 90 3.26 8.58 9.19
C ALA A 90 3.72 7.13 9.05
N VAL A 91 2.89 6.26 8.47
CA VAL A 91 3.24 4.86 8.18
C VAL A 91 4.42 4.77 7.21
N LYS A 92 4.45 5.59 6.17
CA LYS A 92 5.59 5.64 5.24
C LYS A 92 6.90 5.95 5.95
N ILE A 93 6.90 6.94 6.85
CA ILE A 93 8.09 7.31 7.63
C ILE A 93 8.52 6.15 8.54
N ALA A 94 7.58 5.47 9.19
CA ALA A 94 7.87 4.31 10.04
C ALA A 94 8.47 3.15 9.24
N MET A 95 7.88 2.81 8.08
CA MET A 95 8.41 1.77 7.19
C MET A 95 9.80 2.13 6.64
N GLN A 96 10.04 3.40 6.29
CA GLN A 96 11.36 3.85 5.85
C GLN A 96 12.40 3.66 6.97
N SER A 97 12.05 4.04 8.20
CA SER A 97 12.94 3.87 9.35
C SER A 97 13.25 2.39 9.64
N LEU A 98 12.25 1.51 9.50
CA LEU A 98 12.44 0.06 9.62
C LEU A 98 13.43 -0.44 8.54
N LEU A 99 13.17 -0.11 7.27
CA LEU A 99 14.01 -0.51 6.14
C LEU A 99 15.45 0.00 6.28
N ASP A 100 15.64 1.24 6.69
CA ASP A 100 16.97 1.84 6.90
C ASP A 100 17.73 1.15 8.04
N SER A 101 17.04 0.79 9.12
CA SER A 101 17.63 0.05 10.24
C SER A 101 18.07 -1.35 9.83
N GLN A 102 17.22 -2.08 9.13
CA GLN A 102 17.51 -3.41 8.60
C GLN A 102 18.68 -3.37 7.62
N LYS A 103 18.73 -2.37 6.75
CA LYS A 103 19.82 -2.20 5.80
C LYS A 103 21.16 -1.96 6.50
N GLN A 104 21.20 -1.11 7.54
CA GLN A 104 22.40 -0.90 8.34
C GLN A 104 22.87 -2.16 9.05
N GLU A 105 21.96 -3.00 9.51
CA GLU A 105 22.27 -4.29 10.11
C GLU A 105 22.84 -5.25 9.06
N ALA A 106 22.16 -5.38 7.92
CA ALA A 106 22.58 -6.22 6.81
C ALA A 106 23.95 -5.86 6.27
N GLU A 107 24.28 -4.58 6.12
CA GLU A 107 25.60 -4.11 5.67
C GLU A 107 26.76 -4.64 6.53
N ARG A 108 26.47 -4.96 7.81
CA ARG A 108 27.49 -5.47 8.75
C ARG A 108 27.60 -6.99 8.75
N TYR A 109 26.47 -7.68 8.59
CA TYR A 109 26.38 -9.12 8.85
C TYR A 109 25.97 -9.94 7.62
N GLN A 110 25.24 -9.36 6.68
CA GLN A 110 24.67 -10.02 5.51
C GLN A 110 24.65 -9.05 4.30
N PRO A 111 25.82 -8.73 3.70
CA PRO A 111 25.90 -7.70 2.67
C PRO A 111 25.05 -8.00 1.42
N GLU A 112 24.76 -9.27 1.11
CA GLU A 112 23.84 -9.66 0.02
C GLU A 112 22.40 -9.23 0.31
N GLU A 113 21.99 -9.30 1.58
CA GLU A 113 20.67 -8.84 2.00
C GLU A 113 20.57 -7.30 2.01
N ALA A 114 21.68 -6.60 2.27
CA ALA A 114 21.73 -5.14 2.16
C ALA A 114 21.43 -4.65 0.72
N GLU A 115 21.90 -5.37 -0.30
CA GLU A 115 21.59 -5.08 -1.69
C GLU A 115 20.10 -5.34 -1.99
N ARG A 116 19.54 -6.46 -1.49
CA ARG A 116 18.12 -6.78 -1.62
C ARG A 116 17.22 -5.72 -0.96
N LEU A 117 17.54 -5.30 0.26
CA LEU A 117 16.86 -4.21 0.97
C LEU A 117 16.99 -2.87 0.23
N GLY A 118 18.14 -2.62 -0.40
CA GLY A 118 18.38 -1.42 -1.21
C GLY A 118 17.56 -1.35 -2.50
N SER A 119 17.10 -2.48 -3.02
CA SER A 119 16.24 -2.59 -4.21
C SER A 119 14.77 -2.87 -3.90
N ALA A 120 14.36 -2.77 -2.64
CA ALA A 120 12.99 -3.00 -2.21
C ALA A 120 11.97 -2.17 -3.00
N VAL A 121 10.83 -2.77 -3.33
CA VAL A 121 9.68 -2.04 -3.85
C VAL A 121 8.99 -1.33 -2.70
N PHE A 122 9.09 -0.01 -2.68
CA PHE A 122 8.56 0.82 -1.59
C PHE A 122 7.86 2.05 -2.15
N GLY A 123 6.60 2.23 -1.78
CA GLY A 123 5.80 3.36 -2.29
C GLY A 123 4.51 3.61 -1.54
N THR A 124 3.91 4.76 -1.85
CA THR A 124 2.59 5.17 -1.37
C THR A 124 1.65 5.33 -2.56
N TYR A 125 0.50 4.69 -2.48
CA TYR A 125 -0.54 4.65 -3.51
C TYR A 125 -1.86 5.13 -2.89
N GLY A 126 -2.17 6.41 -3.10
CA GLY A 126 -3.29 7.04 -2.40
C GLY A 126 -3.06 7.09 -0.89
N THR A 127 -3.79 6.27 -0.13
CA THR A 127 -3.65 6.09 1.32
C THR A 127 -3.04 4.74 1.70
N CYS A 128 -2.60 3.96 0.71
CA CYS A 128 -1.95 2.67 0.94
C CYS A 128 -0.44 2.80 0.83
N VAL A 129 0.28 2.28 1.81
CA VAL A 129 1.75 2.20 1.81
C VAL A 129 2.16 0.75 1.66
N VAL A 130 3.08 0.48 0.73
CA VAL A 130 3.56 -0.86 0.42
C VAL A 130 5.08 -0.90 0.52
N LEU A 131 5.59 -1.90 1.22
CA LEU A 131 7.00 -2.32 1.21
C LEU A 131 7.04 -3.80 0.82
N CYS A 132 7.83 -4.14 -0.18
CA CYS A 132 8.08 -5.53 -0.57
C CYS A 132 9.57 -5.70 -0.85
N VAL A 133 10.24 -6.46 0.00
CA VAL A 133 11.66 -6.80 -0.12
C VAL A 133 11.77 -8.16 -0.79
N THR A 134 12.21 -8.18 -2.03
CA THR A 134 12.33 -9.37 -2.86
C THR A 134 13.36 -9.15 -3.98
N SER A 135 13.88 -10.23 -4.54
CA SER A 135 14.67 -10.17 -5.79
C SER A 135 13.77 -10.08 -7.03
N ASP A 136 12.50 -10.46 -6.93
CA ASP A 136 11.51 -10.41 -8.03
C ASP A 136 10.69 -9.11 -8.02
N THR A 137 11.39 -7.99 -8.17
CA THR A 137 10.79 -6.64 -8.13
C THR A 137 9.81 -6.38 -9.27
N ASP A 138 9.99 -7.01 -10.41
CA ASP A 138 9.13 -6.82 -11.59
C ASP A 138 7.74 -7.40 -11.33
N THR A 139 7.66 -8.64 -10.80
CA THR A 139 6.38 -9.25 -10.42
C THR A 139 5.73 -8.48 -9.27
N ALA A 140 6.50 -8.04 -8.27
CA ALA A 140 5.98 -7.24 -7.16
C ALA A 140 5.32 -5.94 -7.67
N ASN A 141 5.99 -5.20 -8.55
CA ASN A 141 5.42 -4.00 -9.17
C ASN A 141 4.16 -4.28 -10.00
N ALA A 142 4.14 -5.39 -10.76
CA ALA A 142 2.97 -5.78 -11.56
C ALA A 142 1.77 -6.10 -10.66
N VAL A 143 1.97 -6.87 -9.58
CA VAL A 143 0.92 -7.20 -8.61
C VAL A 143 0.38 -5.94 -7.92
N ILE A 144 1.26 -5.05 -7.45
CA ILE A 144 0.85 -3.79 -6.81
C ILE A 144 -0.02 -2.97 -7.77
N LYS A 145 0.41 -2.84 -9.03
CA LYS A 145 -0.33 -2.07 -10.05
C LYS A 145 -1.75 -2.59 -10.29
N GLU A 146 -1.99 -3.89 -10.21
CA GLU A 146 -3.33 -4.47 -10.34
C GLU A 146 -4.29 -4.02 -9.23
N TYR A 147 -3.77 -3.78 -8.02
CA TYR A 147 -4.56 -3.42 -6.84
C TYR A 147 -4.74 -1.91 -6.65
N VAL A 148 -3.78 -1.12 -7.14
CA VAL A 148 -3.81 0.33 -6.92
C VAL A 148 -4.30 1.14 -8.13
N GLY A 149 -4.54 0.48 -9.27
CA GLY A 149 -5.13 1.04 -10.49
C GLY A 149 -4.17 1.81 -11.33
#